data_699cdbc67ced76efb3b32d2557779524
#
_entry.id   699cdbc67ced76efb3b32d2557779524
#
_cell.length_a   1.000
_cell.length_b   1.000
_cell.length_c   1.000
_cell.angle_alpha   90.00
_cell.angle_beta   90.00
_cell.angle_gamma   90.00
#
_symmetry.space_group_name_H-M   'P 1'
#
loop_
_entity.id
_entity.type
_entity.pdbx_description
1 polymer ?
#
loop_
_entity_poly.entity_id
_entity_poly.type
_entity_poly.pdbx_seq_one_letter_code
_entity_poly.pdbx_strand_id
1 'polypeptide(L)'
;MIGQVQDWRVALRALLRLIGRFARMVTLGAMASVCHAHGAAEGPRGPSVALYYGVNPPVKDLASFDVVVLDADAQFNPRAHAKQHAAWFAYVSVGEVNAERAYYSQMPPAWMRGVNEAWASQVIDQTVTEWPAFFVDEVITPLWKKGYRGFFLDTLDSYQLIARTPEARAAQEAGLVRVIRAIKARYPKARLIFNRGFEVLPQVHELAYMVAFESLYRGWDAGKQRYVEVPQSDRDWLLKQAALIRDRYRLPVLAIDYCDPADEACRTGTASRIGQAGIVPYVTDGALAGVGLGSARQH
;
A
#
# COMPACT_ATOMS: atom_id res chain seq x y z
N MET A 1 -11.20 -14.59 -3.23
CA MET A 1 -10.13 -15.44 -2.65
C MET A 1 -9.07 -14.51 -2.07
N ILE A 2 -8.78 -14.70 -0.82
CA ILE A 2 -8.09 -13.75 0.04
C ILE A 2 -6.66 -14.23 0.20
N GLY A 3 -5.72 -13.35 -0.04
CA GLY A 3 -4.34 -13.67 -0.22
C GLY A 3 -3.46 -13.68 1.03
N GLN A 4 -2.32 -14.29 0.86
CA GLN A 4 -1.32 -14.51 1.88
C GLN A 4 -0.51 -13.24 2.19
N VAL A 5 -0.13 -13.10 3.43
CA VAL A 5 1.02 -12.27 3.83
C VAL A 5 2.24 -12.83 3.10
N GLN A 6 2.79 -12.03 2.20
CA GLN A 6 3.94 -12.40 1.38
C GLN A 6 5.11 -12.84 2.28
N ASP A 7 5.62 -14.05 2.07
CA ASP A 7 6.80 -14.55 2.78
C ASP A 7 8.08 -13.88 2.22
N TRP A 8 8.29 -12.62 2.63
CA TRP A 8 9.47 -11.79 2.31
C TRP A 8 10.77 -12.27 2.99
N ARG A 9 10.69 -13.36 3.79
CA ARG A 9 11.85 -13.98 4.46
C ARG A 9 12.94 -14.44 3.47
N VAL A 10 12.59 -14.64 2.20
CA VAL A 10 13.55 -15.05 1.17
C VAL A 10 14.45 -13.87 0.74
N ALA A 11 13.94 -12.66 0.71
CA ALA A 11 14.71 -11.48 0.30
C ALA A 11 15.65 -10.96 1.39
N LEU A 12 15.31 -11.11 2.67
CA LEU A 12 16.10 -10.57 3.79
C LEU A 12 17.35 -11.40 4.11
N ARG A 13 17.38 -12.71 3.82
CA ARG A 13 18.55 -13.57 4.10
C ARG A 13 19.76 -13.28 3.20
N ALA A 14 19.58 -12.61 2.08
CA ALA A 14 20.68 -12.27 1.18
C ALA A 14 21.43 -10.99 1.60
N LEU A 15 20.78 -10.05 2.32
CA LEU A 15 21.36 -8.74 2.64
C LEU A 15 22.15 -8.71 3.96
N LEU A 16 21.92 -9.66 4.89
CA LEU A 16 22.55 -9.67 6.21
C LEU A 16 23.96 -10.27 6.26
N ARG A 17 24.53 -10.75 5.15
CA ARG A 17 25.87 -11.36 5.11
C ARG A 17 27.02 -10.40 4.80
N LEU A 18 26.77 -9.12 4.57
CA LEU A 18 27.79 -8.16 4.08
C LEU A 18 28.18 -7.04 5.05
N ILE A 19 27.63 -6.97 6.28
CA ILE A 19 28.05 -5.96 7.26
C ILE A 19 28.50 -6.65 8.55
N GLY A 20 29.65 -7.22 8.50
CA GLY A 20 30.37 -7.72 9.67
C GLY A 20 31.85 -7.44 9.57
N ARG A 21 32.29 -6.30 10.05
CA ARG A 21 33.62 -5.99 10.62
C ARG A 21 33.91 -4.50 10.54
N PHE A 22 33.80 -3.78 11.64
CA PHE A 22 34.83 -2.79 12.07
C PHE A 22 34.56 -2.32 13.51
N ALA A 23 35.44 -2.73 14.34
CA ALA A 23 36.20 -2.05 15.42
C ALA A 23 35.50 -1.21 16.48
N ARG A 24 35.75 -1.66 17.69
CA ARG A 24 35.62 -0.97 18.99
C ARG A 24 36.43 0.31 19.03
N MET A 25 35.83 1.39 19.54
CA MET A 25 36.58 2.37 20.34
C MET A 25 35.67 2.92 21.46
N VAL A 26 36.11 2.71 22.68
CA VAL A 26 35.50 3.20 23.91
C VAL A 26 35.98 4.63 24.13
N THR A 27 35.07 5.57 24.35
CA THR A 27 35.38 6.82 25.04
C THR A 27 34.27 7.13 26.04
N LEU A 28 34.63 7.18 27.32
CA LEU A 28 33.80 7.72 28.40
C LEU A 28 33.62 9.23 28.18
N GLY A 29 32.39 9.71 28.35
CA GLY A 29 32.10 11.13 28.30
C GLY A 29 30.70 11.44 28.88
N ALA A 30 30.69 11.98 30.08
CA ALA A 30 29.72 12.84 30.77
C ALA A 30 28.19 12.58 30.50
N MET A 31 27.52 12.13 31.56
CA MET A 31 26.05 12.17 31.69
C MET A 31 25.56 13.63 31.74
N ALA A 32 25.00 14.12 30.68
CA ALA A 32 24.07 15.24 30.70
C ALA A 32 22.64 14.66 30.72
N SER A 33 21.96 14.81 31.87
CA SER A 33 20.52 14.53 31.97
C SER A 33 19.77 15.49 31.04
N VAL A 34 19.47 15.07 29.82
CA VAL A 34 18.53 15.77 28.97
C VAL A 34 17.12 15.34 29.41
N CYS A 35 16.43 16.25 30.10
CA CYS A 35 14.97 16.14 30.30
C CYS A 35 14.35 16.04 28.90
N HIS A 36 13.97 14.85 28.51
CA HIS A 36 13.08 14.65 27.37
C HIS A 36 11.71 15.18 27.77
N ALA A 37 11.36 16.37 27.31
CA ALA A 37 9.98 16.81 27.28
C ALA A 37 9.23 15.72 26.47
N HIS A 38 8.32 15.00 27.12
CA HIS A 38 7.35 14.14 26.45
C HIS A 38 6.48 15.08 25.61
N GLY A 39 6.85 15.27 24.34
CA GLY A 39 5.98 15.89 23.36
C GLY A 39 4.70 15.05 23.32
N ALA A 40 3.55 15.72 23.46
CA ALA A 40 2.26 15.08 23.26
C ALA A 40 2.33 14.26 21.97
N ALA A 41 1.93 12.99 22.02
CA ALA A 41 1.91 12.12 20.86
C ALA A 41 1.07 12.82 19.79
N GLU A 42 1.73 13.31 18.73
CA GLU A 42 1.01 13.90 17.60
C GLU A 42 0.16 12.80 16.98
N GLY A 43 -1.15 13.07 16.85
CA GLY A 43 -2.10 12.15 16.22
C GLY A 43 -1.70 11.82 14.75
N PRO A 44 -2.37 10.87 14.11
CA PRO A 44 -2.06 10.46 12.76
C PRO A 44 -2.13 11.64 11.79
N ARG A 45 -1.05 11.84 11.02
CA ARG A 45 -0.96 12.96 10.07
C ARG A 45 -1.45 12.52 8.70
N GLY A 46 -2.65 12.85 8.35
CA GLY A 46 -3.24 12.58 7.03
C GLY A 46 -4.74 12.36 7.06
N PRO A 47 -5.36 12.26 5.88
CA PRO A 47 -6.79 11.97 5.77
C PRO A 47 -7.12 10.57 6.31
N SER A 48 -8.31 10.40 6.87
CA SER A 48 -8.84 9.08 7.20
C SER A 48 -9.12 8.29 5.93
N VAL A 49 -8.77 6.99 5.94
CA VAL A 49 -8.90 6.13 4.76
C VAL A 49 -9.68 4.88 5.12
N ALA A 50 -10.59 4.47 4.24
CA ALA A 50 -11.24 3.16 4.27
C ALA A 50 -10.93 2.39 2.98
N LEU A 51 -10.77 1.08 3.10
CA LEU A 51 -10.70 0.15 1.97
C LEU A 51 -11.87 -0.83 2.07
N TYR A 52 -12.53 -1.07 0.95
CA TYR A 52 -13.63 -2.02 0.88
C TYR A 52 -13.64 -2.70 -0.48
N TYR A 53 -13.52 -4.03 -0.49
CA TYR A 53 -13.41 -4.83 -1.72
C TYR A 53 -14.63 -5.72 -1.97
N GLY A 54 -15.70 -5.55 -1.18
CA GLY A 54 -16.97 -6.21 -1.45
C GLY A 54 -17.69 -5.64 -2.68
N VAL A 55 -18.57 -6.43 -3.27
CA VAL A 55 -19.31 -6.06 -4.49
C VAL A 55 -20.24 -4.87 -4.27
N ASN A 56 -20.93 -4.82 -3.13
CA ASN A 56 -21.93 -3.79 -2.80
C ASN A 56 -21.43 -2.95 -1.62
N PRO A 57 -20.76 -1.81 -1.87
CA PRO A 57 -20.20 -1.00 -0.81
C PRO A 57 -21.30 -0.35 0.06
N PRO A 58 -21.16 -0.38 1.41
CA PRO A 58 -22.06 0.31 2.34
C PRO A 58 -21.73 1.82 2.34
N VAL A 59 -22.20 2.51 1.31
CA VAL A 59 -21.82 3.90 0.98
C VAL A 59 -22.02 4.86 2.15
N LYS A 60 -23.12 4.69 2.93
CA LYS A 60 -23.44 5.55 4.07
C LYS A 60 -22.33 5.53 5.13
N ASP A 61 -21.82 4.33 5.45
CA ASP A 61 -20.80 4.15 6.48
C ASP A 61 -19.42 4.57 5.96
N LEU A 62 -19.11 4.19 4.72
CA LEU A 62 -17.84 4.54 4.04
C LEU A 62 -17.72 6.05 3.82
N ALA A 63 -18.81 6.77 3.57
CA ALA A 63 -18.77 8.23 3.37
C ALA A 63 -18.35 9.02 4.63
N SER A 64 -18.20 8.35 5.77
CA SER A 64 -17.63 8.95 6.99
C SER A 64 -16.11 9.14 6.91
N PHE A 65 -15.42 8.53 5.98
CA PHE A 65 -13.97 8.69 5.74
C PHE A 65 -13.68 9.81 4.73
N ASP A 66 -12.45 10.34 4.76
CA ASP A 66 -12.01 11.34 3.80
C ASP A 66 -11.67 10.72 2.44
N VAL A 67 -11.14 9.51 2.46
CA VAL A 67 -10.77 8.71 1.27
C VAL A 67 -11.37 7.32 1.41
N VAL A 68 -11.98 6.84 0.34
CA VAL A 68 -12.53 5.48 0.26
C VAL A 68 -11.98 4.78 -0.97
N VAL A 69 -11.30 3.67 -0.77
CA VAL A 69 -10.77 2.81 -1.82
C VAL A 69 -11.73 1.65 -2.05
N LEU A 70 -12.22 1.50 -3.25
CA LEU A 70 -13.12 0.40 -3.66
C LEU A 70 -12.44 -0.46 -4.72
N ASP A 71 -12.78 -1.76 -4.76
CA ASP A 71 -12.42 -2.57 -5.92
C ASP A 71 -13.00 -1.94 -7.20
N ALA A 72 -12.22 -2.00 -8.29
CA ALA A 72 -12.60 -1.41 -9.57
C ALA A 72 -13.90 -1.97 -10.13
N ASP A 73 -14.21 -3.25 -9.83
CA ASP A 73 -15.39 -3.98 -10.30
C ASP A 73 -16.59 -3.88 -9.35
N ALA A 74 -16.45 -3.13 -8.22
CA ALA A 74 -17.55 -2.89 -7.30
C ALA A 74 -18.77 -2.26 -8.02
N GLN A 75 -19.97 -2.67 -7.61
CA GLN A 75 -21.23 -2.10 -8.09
C GLN A 75 -21.45 -0.70 -7.50
N PHE A 76 -20.64 0.25 -7.94
CA PHE A 76 -20.60 1.61 -7.43
C PHE A 76 -20.44 2.64 -8.55
N ASN A 77 -21.17 3.74 -8.43
CA ASN A 77 -21.05 4.88 -9.34
C ASN A 77 -20.54 6.12 -8.59
N PRO A 78 -19.23 6.46 -8.67
CA PRO A 78 -18.66 7.61 -7.98
C PRO A 78 -19.34 8.95 -8.31
N ARG A 79 -19.89 9.12 -9.53
CA ARG A 79 -20.56 10.36 -9.94
C ARG A 79 -21.86 10.62 -9.15
N ALA A 80 -22.60 9.57 -8.81
CA ALA A 80 -23.79 9.69 -7.98
C ALA A 80 -23.48 10.23 -6.57
N HIS A 81 -22.24 10.09 -6.13
CA HIS A 81 -21.75 10.45 -4.81
C HIS A 81 -20.73 11.60 -4.83
N ALA A 82 -20.60 12.32 -5.97
CA ALA A 82 -19.61 13.39 -6.14
C ALA A 82 -19.78 14.59 -5.19
N LYS A 83 -20.98 14.75 -4.59
CA LYS A 83 -21.26 15.81 -3.61
C LYS A 83 -20.97 15.41 -2.17
N GLN A 84 -20.64 14.14 -1.93
CA GLN A 84 -20.23 13.68 -0.60
C GLN A 84 -18.80 14.15 -0.31
N HIS A 85 -18.48 14.21 0.98
CA HIS A 85 -17.14 14.61 1.42
C HIS A 85 -16.07 13.61 1.00
N ALA A 86 -16.40 12.31 1.05
CA ALA A 86 -15.48 11.23 0.73
C ALA A 86 -14.96 11.31 -0.71
N ALA A 87 -13.66 11.21 -0.84
CA ALA A 87 -13.00 11.08 -2.14
C ALA A 87 -12.92 9.58 -2.52
N TRP A 88 -13.53 9.23 -3.64
CA TRP A 88 -13.63 7.85 -4.12
C TRP A 88 -12.43 7.47 -4.98
N PHE A 89 -11.70 6.46 -4.54
CA PHE A 89 -10.54 5.89 -5.22
C PHE A 89 -10.87 4.49 -5.71
N ALA A 90 -10.27 4.09 -6.83
CA ALA A 90 -10.32 2.71 -7.30
C ALA A 90 -9.02 1.98 -6.93
N TYR A 91 -9.13 0.76 -6.44
CA TYR A 91 -8.03 -0.19 -6.36
C TYR A 91 -7.63 -0.61 -7.78
N VAL A 92 -6.34 -0.59 -8.06
CA VAL A 92 -5.76 -1.11 -9.31
C VAL A 92 -4.43 -1.79 -9.04
N SER A 93 -4.24 -2.98 -9.61
CA SER A 93 -2.99 -3.73 -9.53
C SER A 93 -2.10 -3.35 -10.70
N VAL A 94 -0.89 -2.87 -10.43
CA VAL A 94 0.08 -2.41 -11.44
C VAL A 94 1.05 -3.52 -11.84
N GLY A 95 1.47 -4.31 -10.86
CA GLY A 95 2.50 -5.34 -11.05
C GLY A 95 1.95 -6.72 -11.34
N GLU A 96 0.64 -6.92 -11.17
CA GLU A 96 -0.01 -8.20 -11.36
C GLU A 96 -1.35 -8.07 -12.07
N VAL A 97 -1.81 -9.14 -12.69
CA VAL A 97 -3.14 -9.24 -13.28
C VAL A 97 -3.78 -10.58 -12.96
N ASN A 98 -5.05 -10.54 -12.54
CA ASN A 98 -5.88 -11.74 -12.40
C ASN A 98 -6.66 -11.96 -13.69
N ALA A 99 -6.87 -13.23 -14.06
CA ALA A 99 -7.59 -13.62 -15.29
C ALA A 99 -9.06 -13.16 -15.33
N GLU A 100 -9.63 -12.80 -14.18
CA GLU A 100 -10.99 -12.29 -14.07
C GLU A 100 -11.13 -10.81 -14.49
N ARG A 101 -10.01 -10.06 -14.61
CA ARG A 101 -10.06 -8.65 -15.02
C ARG A 101 -10.43 -8.53 -16.50
N ALA A 102 -11.38 -7.65 -16.80
CA ALA A 102 -11.96 -7.49 -18.14
C ALA A 102 -10.91 -7.22 -19.25
N TYR A 103 -9.79 -6.61 -18.91
CA TYR A 103 -8.71 -6.31 -19.85
C TYR A 103 -7.70 -7.45 -20.03
N TYR A 104 -7.79 -8.55 -19.23
CA TYR A 104 -6.81 -9.64 -19.26
C TYR A 104 -6.66 -10.27 -20.66
N SER A 105 -7.78 -10.53 -21.33
CA SER A 105 -7.78 -11.15 -22.66
C SER A 105 -7.16 -10.28 -23.76
N GLN A 106 -6.96 -9.01 -23.50
CA GLN A 106 -6.33 -8.07 -24.44
C GLN A 106 -4.80 -7.97 -24.24
N MET A 107 -4.28 -8.59 -23.17
CA MET A 107 -2.85 -8.55 -22.86
C MET A 107 -2.09 -9.64 -23.60
N PRO A 108 -0.99 -9.29 -24.30
CA PRO A 108 -0.10 -10.30 -24.88
C PRO A 108 0.47 -11.20 -23.78
N PRO A 109 0.44 -12.54 -23.94
CA PRO A 109 1.00 -13.47 -22.95
C PRO A 109 2.47 -13.22 -22.62
N ALA A 110 3.24 -12.68 -23.57
CA ALA A 110 4.67 -12.35 -23.39
C ALA A 110 4.92 -11.25 -22.35
N TRP A 111 3.89 -10.48 -21.94
CA TRP A 111 4.01 -9.47 -20.87
C TRP A 111 3.99 -10.09 -19.47
N MET A 112 3.52 -11.32 -19.35
CA MET A 112 3.40 -12.05 -18.10
C MET A 112 4.60 -12.99 -17.92
N ARG A 113 5.40 -12.78 -16.86
CA ARG A 113 6.71 -13.44 -16.67
C ARG A 113 6.79 -14.32 -15.43
N GLY A 114 5.71 -14.47 -14.69
CA GLY A 114 5.66 -15.29 -13.50
C GLY A 114 4.27 -15.34 -12.90
N VAL A 115 4.12 -16.15 -11.88
CA VAL A 115 2.86 -16.33 -11.15
C VAL A 115 3.08 -16.01 -9.69
N ASN A 116 2.15 -15.26 -9.12
CA ASN A 116 2.00 -15.16 -7.67
C ASN A 116 0.96 -16.20 -7.24
N GLU A 117 1.44 -17.34 -6.77
CA GLU A 117 0.59 -18.47 -6.36
C GLU A 117 -0.37 -18.10 -5.23
N ALA A 118 0.02 -17.13 -4.39
CA ALA A 118 -0.80 -16.71 -3.26
C ALA A 118 -2.11 -16.04 -3.70
N TRP A 119 -2.10 -15.40 -4.88
CA TRP A 119 -3.21 -14.62 -5.43
C TRP A 119 -3.76 -15.20 -6.73
N ALA A 120 -3.19 -16.30 -7.22
CA ALA A 120 -3.49 -16.85 -8.55
C ALA A 120 -3.42 -15.77 -9.65
N SER A 121 -2.43 -14.86 -9.55
CA SER A 121 -2.25 -13.73 -10.47
C SER A 121 -0.96 -13.88 -11.27
N GLN A 122 -0.96 -13.32 -12.48
CA GLN A 122 0.21 -13.24 -13.35
C GLN A 122 1.02 -11.99 -13.02
N VAL A 123 2.34 -12.14 -12.88
CA VAL A 123 3.26 -11.01 -12.66
C VAL A 123 3.60 -10.36 -14.00
N ILE A 124 3.41 -9.05 -14.06
CA ILE A 124 3.67 -8.23 -15.25
C ILE A 124 5.14 -7.83 -15.31
N ASP A 125 5.76 -8.03 -16.48
CA ASP A 125 7.07 -7.51 -16.78
C ASP A 125 7.01 -6.00 -17.01
N GLN A 126 7.45 -5.22 -16.03
CA GLN A 126 7.43 -3.75 -16.08
C GLN A 126 8.42 -3.19 -17.13
N THR A 127 9.30 -4.02 -17.70
CA THR A 127 10.21 -3.59 -18.78
C THR A 127 9.51 -3.46 -20.12
N VAL A 128 8.31 -4.03 -20.28
CA VAL A 128 7.48 -3.89 -21.47
C VAL A 128 7.19 -2.41 -21.74
N THR A 129 7.57 -1.94 -22.92
CA THR A 129 7.47 -0.52 -23.29
C THR A 129 6.04 -0.06 -23.53
N GLU A 130 5.17 -0.96 -23.94
CA GLU A 130 3.74 -0.72 -24.24
C GLU A 130 2.87 -0.75 -22.98
N TRP A 131 3.34 -1.39 -21.90
CA TRP A 131 2.56 -1.57 -20.66
C TRP A 131 2.05 -0.24 -20.06
N PRO A 132 2.86 0.84 -19.96
CA PRO A 132 2.36 2.10 -19.42
C PRO A 132 1.18 2.69 -20.19
N ALA A 133 1.21 2.65 -21.54
CA ALA A 133 0.13 3.14 -22.37
C ALA A 133 -1.13 2.27 -22.23
N PHE A 134 -0.96 0.95 -22.33
CA PHE A 134 -2.05 -0.01 -22.14
C PHE A 134 -2.72 0.17 -20.77
N PHE A 135 -1.93 0.25 -19.69
CA PHE A 135 -2.46 0.41 -18.33
C PHE A 135 -3.27 1.70 -18.18
N VAL A 136 -2.79 2.80 -18.76
CA VAL A 136 -3.52 4.07 -18.75
C VAL A 136 -4.81 3.98 -19.55
N ASP A 137 -4.79 3.38 -20.74
CA ASP A 137 -5.94 3.38 -21.64
C ASP A 137 -7.00 2.36 -21.22
N GLU A 138 -6.60 1.14 -20.82
CA GLU A 138 -7.53 0.04 -20.56
C GLU A 138 -7.92 -0.07 -19.08
N VAL A 139 -7.10 0.44 -18.13
CA VAL A 139 -7.41 0.35 -16.70
C VAL A 139 -7.80 1.70 -16.12
N ILE A 140 -6.94 2.70 -16.24
CA ILE A 140 -7.15 3.99 -15.58
C ILE A 140 -8.25 4.81 -16.26
N THR A 141 -8.25 4.87 -17.59
CA THR A 141 -9.20 5.73 -18.36
C THR A 141 -10.67 5.32 -18.16
N PRO A 142 -11.06 4.03 -18.18
CA PRO A 142 -12.43 3.64 -17.88
C PRO A 142 -12.88 4.06 -16.47
N LEU A 143 -12.02 3.87 -15.46
CA LEU A 143 -12.30 4.24 -14.08
C LEU A 143 -12.40 5.76 -13.90
N TRP A 144 -11.52 6.52 -14.55
CA TRP A 144 -11.61 7.99 -14.57
C TRP A 144 -12.92 8.45 -15.21
N LYS A 145 -13.32 7.85 -16.35
CA LYS A 145 -14.60 8.11 -17.01
C LYS A 145 -15.80 7.69 -16.14
N LYS A 146 -15.68 6.61 -15.34
CA LYS A 146 -16.69 6.18 -14.36
C LYS A 146 -16.86 7.20 -13.23
N GLY A 147 -15.82 8.01 -12.92
CA GLY A 147 -15.90 9.12 -11.96
C GLY A 147 -14.93 9.03 -10.79
N TYR A 148 -14.10 8.00 -10.72
CA TYR A 148 -13.00 7.96 -9.74
C TYR A 148 -12.03 9.13 -9.97
N ARG A 149 -11.45 9.64 -8.88
CA ARG A 149 -10.50 10.77 -8.92
C ARG A 149 -9.19 10.47 -8.20
N GLY A 150 -9.03 9.23 -7.76
CA GLY A 150 -7.83 8.70 -7.19
C GLY A 150 -7.72 7.20 -7.47
N PHE A 151 -6.50 6.69 -7.33
CA PHE A 151 -6.18 5.29 -7.55
C PHE A 151 -5.27 4.80 -6.43
N PHE A 152 -5.58 3.64 -5.89
CA PHE A 152 -4.72 2.89 -4.97
C PHE A 152 -3.92 1.91 -5.84
N LEU A 153 -2.64 2.21 -6.02
CA LEU A 153 -1.73 1.44 -6.86
C LEU A 153 -1.11 0.33 -6.03
N ASP A 154 -1.54 -0.88 -6.31
CA ASP A 154 -1.07 -2.08 -5.62
C ASP A 154 -0.04 -2.86 -6.43
N THR A 155 0.60 -3.85 -5.78
CA THR A 155 1.56 -4.79 -6.37
C THR A 155 2.83 -4.13 -6.94
N LEU A 156 3.22 -2.98 -6.38
CA LEU A 156 4.38 -2.22 -6.84
C LEU A 156 5.72 -2.91 -6.54
N ASP A 157 5.73 -3.96 -5.72
CA ASP A 157 6.90 -4.76 -5.38
C ASP A 157 6.89 -6.19 -5.98
N SER A 158 5.82 -6.57 -6.69
CA SER A 158 5.65 -7.93 -7.26
C SER A 158 6.70 -8.31 -8.28
N TYR A 159 7.36 -7.34 -8.94
CA TYR A 159 8.49 -7.59 -9.83
C TYR A 159 9.64 -8.35 -9.15
N GLN A 160 9.73 -8.30 -7.82
CA GLN A 160 10.73 -9.04 -7.05
C GLN A 160 10.56 -10.56 -7.19
N LEU A 161 9.37 -11.04 -7.56
CA LEU A 161 9.11 -12.44 -7.84
C LEU A 161 9.82 -12.93 -9.11
N ILE A 162 10.06 -12.05 -10.07
CA ILE A 162 10.67 -12.37 -11.37
C ILE A 162 12.08 -11.79 -11.57
N ALA A 163 12.43 -10.70 -10.89
CA ALA A 163 13.73 -10.05 -11.02
C ALA A 163 14.69 -10.50 -9.92
N ARG A 164 15.68 -11.36 -10.29
CA ARG A 164 16.59 -11.98 -9.32
C ARG A 164 17.92 -11.24 -9.15
N THR A 165 18.30 -10.39 -10.12
CA THR A 165 19.55 -9.61 -10.04
C THR A 165 19.25 -8.13 -9.76
N PRO A 166 20.21 -7.37 -9.20
CA PRO A 166 20.05 -5.93 -9.00
C PRO A 166 19.71 -5.18 -10.30
N GLU A 167 20.33 -5.54 -11.41
CA GLU A 167 20.12 -4.92 -12.73
C GLU A 167 18.70 -5.20 -13.24
N ALA A 168 18.21 -6.44 -13.09
CA ALA A 168 16.85 -6.80 -13.46
C ALA A 168 15.83 -6.03 -12.60
N ARG A 169 16.07 -5.89 -11.30
CA ARG A 169 15.22 -5.09 -10.40
C ARG A 169 15.19 -3.64 -10.81
N ALA A 170 16.34 -3.03 -11.04
CA ALA A 170 16.43 -1.64 -11.49
C ALA A 170 15.67 -1.40 -12.81
N ALA A 171 15.71 -2.36 -13.75
CA ALA A 171 14.94 -2.27 -14.99
C ALA A 171 13.42 -2.32 -14.75
N GLN A 172 12.96 -3.18 -13.84
CA GLN A 172 11.54 -3.26 -13.44
C GLN A 172 11.08 -1.97 -12.74
N GLU A 173 11.88 -1.46 -11.80
CA GLU A 173 11.61 -0.20 -11.08
C GLU A 173 11.50 0.98 -12.06
N ALA A 174 12.40 1.06 -13.05
CA ALA A 174 12.31 2.06 -14.10
C ALA A 174 11.01 1.94 -14.91
N GLY A 175 10.51 0.71 -15.10
CA GLY A 175 9.22 0.43 -15.72
C GLY A 175 8.04 0.96 -14.89
N LEU A 176 8.02 0.66 -13.60
CA LEU A 176 7.01 1.18 -12.67
C LEU A 176 6.97 2.72 -12.66
N VAL A 177 8.15 3.36 -12.65
CA VAL A 177 8.25 4.82 -12.76
C VAL A 177 7.59 5.33 -14.04
N ARG A 178 7.77 4.63 -15.18
CA ARG A 178 7.10 5.00 -16.44
C ARG A 178 5.57 4.90 -16.33
N VAL A 179 5.04 3.82 -15.71
CA VAL A 179 3.60 3.66 -15.49
C VAL A 179 3.04 4.80 -14.64
N ILE A 180 3.65 5.09 -13.49
CA ILE A 180 3.21 6.15 -12.58
C ILE A 180 3.21 7.52 -13.28
N ARG A 181 4.29 7.82 -14.02
CA ARG A 181 4.39 9.06 -14.79
C ARG A 181 3.37 9.13 -15.92
N ALA A 182 3.09 8.03 -16.61
CA ALA A 182 2.07 7.97 -17.68
C ALA A 182 0.66 8.27 -17.11
N ILE A 183 0.31 7.70 -15.95
CA ILE A 183 -0.96 8.02 -15.28
C ILE A 183 -1.07 9.54 -15.02
N LYS A 184 -0.03 10.13 -14.44
CA LYS A 184 -0.02 11.57 -14.10
C LYS A 184 0.05 12.49 -15.33
N ALA A 185 0.73 12.07 -16.39
CA ALA A 185 0.74 12.80 -17.65
C ALA A 185 -0.66 12.89 -18.29
N ARG A 186 -1.40 11.77 -18.27
CA ARG A 186 -2.76 11.72 -18.83
C ARG A 186 -3.82 12.32 -17.90
N TYR A 187 -3.65 12.17 -16.59
CA TYR A 187 -4.56 12.64 -15.55
C TYR A 187 -3.81 13.40 -14.45
N PRO A 188 -3.37 14.63 -14.68
CA PRO A 188 -2.53 15.39 -13.72
C PRO A 188 -3.18 15.59 -12.35
N LYS A 189 -4.52 15.63 -12.30
CA LYS A 189 -5.31 15.78 -11.06
C LYS A 189 -5.60 14.46 -10.34
N ALA A 190 -5.23 13.31 -10.90
CA ALA A 190 -5.40 12.03 -10.22
C ALA A 190 -4.55 11.97 -8.94
N ARG A 191 -5.16 11.58 -7.83
CA ARG A 191 -4.46 11.33 -6.56
C ARG A 191 -4.04 9.86 -6.53
N LEU A 192 -2.78 9.59 -6.21
CA LEU A 192 -2.23 8.24 -6.22
C LEU A 192 -1.79 7.83 -4.81
N ILE A 193 -2.36 6.74 -4.29
CA ILE A 193 -1.87 6.07 -3.09
C ILE A 193 -1.00 4.91 -3.57
N PHE A 194 0.24 4.83 -3.10
CA PHE A 194 1.13 3.72 -3.42
C PHE A 194 1.09 2.70 -2.30
N ASN A 195 0.69 1.46 -2.60
CA ASN A 195 0.85 0.36 -1.65
C ASN A 195 2.28 -0.19 -1.76
N ARG A 196 3.10 0.06 -0.74
CA ARG A 196 4.56 -0.14 -0.78
C ARG A 196 5.25 0.68 -1.87
N GLY A 197 6.01 0.06 -2.79
CA GLY A 197 6.75 0.77 -3.84
C GLY A 197 7.85 1.68 -3.30
N PHE A 198 8.45 1.31 -2.17
CA PHE A 198 9.46 2.14 -1.47
C PHE A 198 10.69 2.42 -2.34
N GLU A 199 11.04 1.47 -3.22
CA GLU A 199 12.21 1.55 -4.10
C GLU A 199 12.04 2.61 -5.20
N VAL A 200 10.80 2.86 -5.62
CA VAL A 200 10.51 3.86 -6.68
C VAL A 200 10.22 5.26 -6.12
N LEU A 201 9.92 5.38 -4.82
CA LEU A 201 9.63 6.68 -4.19
C LEU A 201 10.68 7.78 -4.46
N PRO A 202 11.99 7.51 -4.43
CA PRO A 202 12.98 8.55 -4.75
C PRO A 202 12.76 9.25 -6.09
N GLN A 203 12.12 8.59 -7.04
CA GLN A 203 11.92 9.07 -8.41
C GLN A 203 10.51 9.62 -8.68
N VAL A 204 9.51 9.33 -7.82
CA VAL A 204 8.10 9.65 -8.07
C VAL A 204 7.32 10.11 -6.82
N HIS A 205 8.00 10.38 -5.69
CA HIS A 205 7.32 10.78 -4.46
C HIS A 205 6.44 12.03 -4.63
N GLU A 206 6.84 12.97 -5.50
CA GLU A 206 6.08 14.18 -5.82
C GLU A 206 4.74 13.90 -6.52
N LEU A 207 4.57 12.70 -7.06
CA LEU A 207 3.35 12.24 -7.72
C LEU A 207 2.43 11.46 -6.76
N ALA A 208 2.93 11.09 -5.59
CA ALA A 208 2.17 10.37 -4.58
C ALA A 208 1.30 11.33 -3.76
N TYR A 209 0.08 10.89 -3.45
CA TYR A 209 -0.80 11.54 -2.49
C TYR A 209 -0.57 10.99 -1.08
N MET A 210 -0.27 9.69 -0.98
CA MET A 210 -0.05 8.95 0.27
C MET A 210 0.70 7.67 -0.05
N VAL A 211 1.40 7.12 0.93
CA VAL A 211 1.99 5.77 0.85
C VAL A 211 1.31 4.87 1.85
N ALA A 212 0.91 3.69 1.41
CA ALA A 212 0.30 2.66 2.25
C ALA A 212 1.22 1.45 2.38
N PHE A 213 0.99 0.64 3.39
CA PHE A 213 1.53 -0.70 3.50
C PHE A 213 0.68 -1.61 4.38
N GLU A 214 0.84 -2.89 4.19
CA GLU A 214 0.24 -4.00 4.93
C GLU A 214 1.35 -4.91 5.43
N SER A 215 1.36 -5.41 6.64
CA SER A 215 0.64 -5.08 7.86
C SER A 215 1.68 -4.61 8.88
N LEU A 216 1.32 -3.70 9.79
CA LEU A 216 2.31 -3.18 10.77
C LEU A 216 2.36 -4.02 12.05
N TYR A 217 1.22 -4.27 12.68
CA TYR A 217 1.13 -5.02 13.94
C TYR A 217 0.37 -6.33 13.81
N ARG A 218 -0.72 -6.33 13.04
CA ARG A 218 -1.63 -7.47 12.90
C ARG A 218 -1.87 -7.77 11.43
N GLY A 219 -1.52 -9.00 11.01
CA GLY A 219 -1.65 -9.50 9.66
C GLY A 219 -2.73 -10.55 9.50
N TRP A 220 -3.05 -10.90 8.27
CA TRP A 220 -3.89 -12.01 7.88
C TRP A 220 -3.06 -13.08 7.15
N ASP A 221 -2.99 -14.29 7.72
CA ASP A 221 -2.40 -15.47 7.07
C ASP A 221 -3.51 -16.19 6.29
N ALA A 222 -3.62 -15.89 5.00
CA ALA A 222 -4.67 -16.46 4.18
C ALA A 222 -4.52 -17.97 3.96
N GLY A 223 -3.29 -18.49 3.95
CA GLY A 223 -3.05 -19.91 3.83
C GLY A 223 -3.56 -20.71 5.05
N LYS A 224 -3.58 -20.07 6.22
CA LYS A 224 -4.08 -20.65 7.48
C LYS A 224 -5.40 -20.03 7.93
N GLN A 225 -5.93 -19.07 7.19
CA GLN A 225 -7.17 -18.35 7.49
C GLN A 225 -7.22 -17.84 8.95
N ARG A 226 -6.16 -17.18 9.39
CA ARG A 226 -6.06 -16.67 10.77
C ARG A 226 -5.36 -15.31 10.84
N TYR A 227 -5.73 -14.55 11.83
CA TYR A 227 -5.04 -13.32 12.20
C TYR A 227 -3.74 -13.64 12.95
N VAL A 228 -2.68 -12.92 12.62
CA VAL A 228 -1.34 -13.18 13.17
C VAL A 228 -0.69 -11.89 13.63
N GLU A 229 0.22 -11.99 14.58
CA GLU A 229 1.11 -10.88 14.90
C GLU A 229 2.21 -10.74 13.86
N VAL A 230 2.50 -9.51 13.47
CA VAL A 230 3.64 -9.20 12.62
C VAL A 230 4.93 -9.34 13.43
N PRO A 231 5.97 -10.04 12.92
CA PRO A 231 7.25 -10.18 13.61
C PRO A 231 7.89 -8.82 13.94
N GLN A 232 8.63 -8.73 15.05
CA GLN A 232 9.26 -7.50 15.50
C GLN A 232 10.18 -6.89 14.43
N SER A 233 10.98 -7.73 13.76
CA SER A 233 11.90 -7.29 12.69
C SER A 233 11.19 -6.55 11.56
N ASP A 234 9.99 -6.99 11.23
CA ASP A 234 9.16 -6.48 10.14
C ASP A 234 8.55 -5.15 10.53
N ARG A 235 8.02 -5.10 11.76
CA ARG A 235 7.52 -3.85 12.35
C ARG A 235 8.60 -2.79 12.37
N ASP A 236 9.79 -3.13 12.85
CA ASP A 236 10.91 -2.18 12.96
C ASP A 236 11.34 -1.66 11.59
N TRP A 237 11.33 -2.54 10.58
CA TRP A 237 11.64 -2.14 9.21
C TRP A 237 10.56 -1.21 8.63
N LEU A 238 9.27 -1.55 8.79
CA LEU A 238 8.16 -0.74 8.30
C LEU A 238 8.09 0.62 9.00
N LEU A 239 8.36 0.67 10.31
CA LEU A 239 8.42 1.93 11.06
C LEU A 239 9.56 2.83 10.55
N LYS A 240 10.70 2.26 10.16
CA LYS A 240 11.81 3.02 9.53
C LYS A 240 11.39 3.56 8.16
N GLN A 241 10.69 2.75 7.33
CA GLN A 241 10.16 3.23 6.06
C GLN A 241 9.15 4.36 6.28
N ALA A 242 8.21 4.20 7.20
CA ALA A 242 7.22 5.22 7.53
C ALA A 242 7.86 6.54 7.99
N ALA A 243 8.88 6.47 8.84
CA ALA A 243 9.64 7.65 9.28
C ALA A 243 10.32 8.35 8.10
N LEU A 244 11.01 7.58 7.24
CA LEU A 244 11.67 8.12 6.05
C LEU A 244 10.67 8.81 5.12
N ILE A 245 9.50 8.20 4.88
CA ILE A 245 8.47 8.75 4.00
C ILE A 245 7.94 10.08 4.55
N ARG A 246 7.64 10.13 5.84
CA ARG A 246 7.14 11.35 6.49
C ARG A 246 8.20 12.45 6.55
N ASP A 247 9.40 12.09 6.95
CA ASP A 247 10.43 13.09 7.27
C ASP A 247 11.10 13.62 6.00
N ARG A 248 11.39 12.75 5.03
CA ARG A 248 12.06 13.14 3.78
C ARG A 248 11.10 13.62 2.71
N TYR A 249 9.99 12.90 2.50
CA TYR A 249 9.07 13.19 1.39
C TYR A 249 7.83 13.97 1.83
N ARG A 250 7.61 14.14 3.15
CA ARG A 250 6.45 14.86 3.73
C ARG A 250 5.11 14.27 3.29
N LEU A 251 5.08 12.97 3.02
CA LEU A 251 3.88 12.25 2.62
C LEU A 251 3.18 11.61 3.83
N PRO A 252 1.84 11.61 3.87
CA PRO A 252 1.09 10.80 4.81
C PRO A 252 1.37 9.31 4.58
N VAL A 253 1.35 8.54 5.67
CA VAL A 253 1.53 7.09 5.63
C VAL A 253 0.29 6.41 6.19
N LEU A 254 -0.23 5.40 5.51
CA LEU A 254 -1.35 4.55 5.91
C LEU A 254 -0.83 3.14 6.25
N ALA A 255 -1.20 2.63 7.41
CA ALA A 255 -1.02 1.22 7.74
C ALA A 255 -2.38 0.50 7.72
N ILE A 256 -2.45 -0.59 6.99
CA ILE A 256 -3.64 -1.44 6.87
C ILE A 256 -3.35 -2.71 7.66
N ASP A 257 -4.05 -2.91 8.77
CA ASP A 257 -3.88 -4.05 9.66
C ASP A 257 -5.18 -4.86 9.76
N TYR A 258 -5.08 -6.10 10.22
CA TYR A 258 -6.17 -7.05 10.18
C TYR A 258 -6.48 -7.62 11.56
N CYS A 259 -7.73 -7.49 12.00
CA CYS A 259 -8.25 -8.10 13.22
C CYS A 259 -9.59 -8.79 12.92
N ASP A 260 -9.95 -9.77 13.74
CA ASP A 260 -11.29 -10.32 13.73
C ASP A 260 -12.31 -9.20 13.97
N PRO A 261 -13.34 -9.07 13.14
CA PRO A 261 -14.39 -8.05 13.33
C PRO A 261 -15.05 -8.10 14.71
N ALA A 262 -15.12 -9.29 15.33
CA ALA A 262 -15.68 -9.47 16.67
C ALA A 262 -14.71 -9.09 17.80
N ASP A 263 -13.41 -8.95 17.53
CA ASP A 263 -12.39 -8.58 18.52
C ASP A 263 -12.17 -7.06 18.52
N GLU A 264 -13.06 -6.36 19.26
CA GLU A 264 -12.98 -4.90 19.40
C GLU A 264 -11.69 -4.44 20.09
N ALA A 265 -11.16 -5.21 21.04
CA ALA A 265 -9.92 -4.89 21.72
C ALA A 265 -8.71 -4.94 20.77
N CYS A 266 -8.65 -5.95 19.88
CA CYS A 266 -7.65 -6.00 18.82
C CYS A 266 -7.76 -4.78 17.91
N ARG A 267 -8.97 -4.49 17.40
CA ARG A 267 -9.20 -3.40 16.43
C ARG A 267 -8.81 -2.05 17.00
N THR A 268 -9.33 -1.71 18.18
CA THR A 268 -9.07 -0.41 18.83
C THR A 268 -7.62 -0.27 19.30
N GLY A 269 -7.08 -1.33 19.91
CA GLY A 269 -5.69 -1.36 20.38
C GLY A 269 -4.69 -1.22 19.21
N THR A 270 -4.93 -1.92 18.09
CA THR A 270 -4.09 -1.84 16.89
C THR A 270 -4.17 -0.46 16.25
N ALA A 271 -5.37 0.09 16.07
CA ALA A 271 -5.55 1.44 15.51
C ALA A 271 -4.86 2.52 16.37
N SER A 272 -4.99 2.42 17.71
CA SER A 272 -4.32 3.32 18.64
C SER A 272 -2.80 3.26 18.52
N ARG A 273 -2.21 2.06 18.46
CA ARG A 273 -0.76 1.87 18.31
C ARG A 273 -0.23 2.45 16.99
N ILE A 274 -0.96 2.25 15.88
CA ILE A 274 -0.62 2.83 14.58
C ILE A 274 -0.66 4.36 14.67
N GLY A 275 -1.72 4.92 15.25
CA GLY A 275 -1.88 6.35 15.42
C GLY A 275 -0.79 6.99 16.27
N GLN A 276 -0.37 6.34 17.38
CA GLN A 276 0.73 6.78 18.23
C GLN A 276 2.08 6.84 17.49
N ALA A 277 2.25 6.03 16.45
CA ALA A 277 3.41 6.11 15.57
C ALA A 277 3.30 7.25 14.52
N GLY A 278 2.26 8.08 14.57
CA GLY A 278 2.00 9.17 13.62
C GLY A 278 1.60 8.67 12.22
N ILE A 279 1.07 7.44 12.13
CA ILE A 279 0.64 6.78 10.91
C ILE A 279 -0.89 6.74 10.90
N VAL A 280 -1.51 6.92 9.74
CA VAL A 280 -2.96 6.80 9.58
C VAL A 280 -3.36 5.33 9.72
N PRO A 281 -4.23 4.95 10.68
CA PRO A 281 -4.65 3.57 10.83
C PRO A 281 -5.84 3.25 9.94
N TYR A 282 -5.87 2.01 9.44
CA TYR A 282 -7.08 1.33 9.00
C TYR A 282 -7.01 -0.13 9.43
N VAL A 283 -7.92 -0.56 10.33
CA VAL A 283 -7.97 -1.93 10.85
C VAL A 283 -9.27 -2.58 10.40
N THR A 284 -9.15 -3.68 9.66
CA THR A 284 -10.29 -4.31 8.99
C THR A 284 -10.22 -5.84 9.10
N ASP A 285 -11.16 -6.53 8.47
CA ASP A 285 -11.12 -8.00 8.32
C ASP A 285 -10.17 -8.43 7.19
N GLY A 286 -9.78 -9.70 7.19
CA GLY A 286 -8.85 -10.26 6.19
C GLY A 286 -9.37 -10.26 4.75
N ALA A 287 -10.68 -10.01 4.54
CA ALA A 287 -11.32 -9.95 3.23
C ALA A 287 -11.51 -8.52 2.71
N LEU A 288 -11.29 -7.50 3.55
CA LEU A 288 -11.69 -6.12 3.30
C LEU A 288 -13.18 -6.01 2.87
N ALA A 289 -14.03 -6.88 3.42
CA ALA A 289 -15.45 -6.95 3.10
C ALA A 289 -16.33 -6.28 4.16
N GLY A 290 -15.76 -5.90 5.29
CA GLY A 290 -16.37 -5.09 6.35
C GLY A 290 -15.85 -3.66 6.36
N VAL A 291 -16.63 -2.74 6.95
CA VAL A 291 -16.12 -1.38 7.23
C VAL A 291 -15.19 -1.44 8.42
N GLY A 292 -13.94 -1.15 8.19
CA GLY A 292 -12.88 -1.16 9.20
C GLY A 292 -12.94 0.04 10.15
N LEU A 293 -12.04 0.04 11.12
CA LEU A 293 -11.80 1.13 12.05
C LEU A 293 -10.63 1.99 11.53
N GLY A 294 -10.88 3.26 11.26
CA GLY A 294 -9.87 4.25 10.88
C GLY A 294 -9.68 5.33 11.94
N SER A 295 -8.84 6.32 11.66
CA SER A 295 -8.76 7.53 12.47
C SER A 295 -10.08 8.30 12.42
N ALA A 296 -10.47 8.90 13.54
CA ALA A 296 -11.56 9.86 13.54
C ALA A 296 -11.22 11.03 12.60
N ARG A 297 -12.25 11.57 11.93
CA ARG A 297 -12.11 12.78 11.12
C ARG A 297 -11.49 13.90 11.95
N GLN A 298 -10.46 14.53 11.42
CA GLN A 298 -9.98 15.81 11.93
C GLN A 298 -10.95 16.89 11.39
N HIS A 299 -11.74 17.47 12.26
CA HIS A 299 -12.65 18.59 11.96
C HIS A 299 -11.88 19.90 11.94
#